data_9f642b64ffffe440c580a82f7d4c3c6c
#
_entry.id   9f642b64ffffe440c580a82f7d4c3c6c
#
_cell.length_a   1.000
_cell.length_b   1.000
_cell.length_c   1.000
_cell.angle_alpha   90.00
_cell.angle_beta   90.00
_cell.angle_gamma   90.00
#
_symmetry.space_group_name_H-M   'P 1'
#
loop_
_entity.id
_entity.type
_entity.pdbx_description
1 polymer ?
#
loop_
_entity_poly.entity_id
_entity_poly.type
_entity_poly.pdbx_seq_one_letter_code
_entity_poly.pdbx_strand_id
1 'polypeptide(L)'
;MNIKRIIVLVLISASSGLLCAQRKTVNMSDRYGILTVTPLDKYTGAASLLKTNGVRSLTDVSYGDGFGGVSQKIHVGITPQGKDLTESYEYNSLGNLQSRTLPVPVLSEGASGNYKQILKSAQEYYGHSNVCSRFAYEASHRSLLLKEFG
;
A
#
# COMPACT_ATOMS: atom_id res chain seq x y z
N MET A 1 18.39 9.86 -18.48
CA MET A 1 16.99 10.35 -18.49
C MET A 1 16.12 9.19 -18.01
N ASN A 2 15.84 9.13 -16.67
CA ASN A 2 15.10 8.02 -16.08
C ASN A 2 13.59 8.25 -16.28
N ILE A 3 13.01 7.51 -17.20
CA ILE A 3 11.56 7.53 -17.42
C ILE A 3 10.92 6.73 -16.28
N LYS A 4 10.39 7.42 -15.29
CA LYS A 4 9.56 6.81 -14.24
C LYS A 4 8.28 6.28 -14.90
N ARG A 5 8.17 4.97 -15.05
CA ARG A 5 6.93 4.35 -15.52
C ARG A 5 5.95 4.30 -14.34
N ILE A 6 5.14 5.33 -14.21
CA ILE A 6 4.02 5.36 -13.27
C ILE A 6 2.80 4.83 -14.01
N ILE A 7 2.29 3.68 -13.61
CA ILE A 7 1.00 3.18 -14.08
C ILE A 7 -0.06 3.67 -13.11
N VAL A 8 -0.93 4.58 -13.56
CA VAL A 8 -2.06 5.07 -12.80
C VAL A 8 -3.29 4.25 -13.18
N LEU A 9 -3.72 3.37 -12.29
CA LEU A 9 -4.96 2.63 -12.43
C LEU A 9 -6.06 3.35 -11.62
N VAL A 10 -7.08 3.85 -12.29
CA VAL A 10 -8.22 4.51 -11.66
C VAL A 10 -9.41 3.55 -11.63
N LEU A 11 -9.75 3.06 -10.45
CA LEU A 11 -10.96 2.27 -10.22
C LEU A 11 -12.08 3.20 -9.73
N ILE A 12 -13.19 3.24 -10.46
CA ILE A 12 -14.34 4.08 -10.14
C ILE A 12 -15.39 3.23 -9.44
N SER A 13 -15.55 3.43 -8.13
CA SER A 13 -16.68 2.90 -7.35
C SER A 13 -17.54 4.07 -6.83
N ALA A 14 -18.85 3.96 -6.94
CA ALA A 14 -19.80 5.01 -6.51
C ALA A 14 -20.34 4.70 -5.11
N SER A 15 -20.00 5.52 -4.10
CA SER A 15 -20.67 5.54 -2.80
C SER A 15 -20.85 6.98 -2.30
N SER A 16 -22.00 7.25 -1.65
CA SER A 16 -22.41 8.57 -1.17
C SER A 16 -22.16 8.71 0.33
N GLY A 17 -21.45 9.74 0.76
CA GLY A 17 -21.26 10.11 2.16
C GLY A 17 -20.34 11.33 2.35
N LEU A 18 -20.75 12.30 3.16
CA LEU A 18 -20.04 13.57 3.39
C LEU A 18 -18.94 13.47 4.43
N LEU A 19 -17.68 13.54 3.99
CA LEU A 19 -16.53 13.96 4.82
C LEU A 19 -15.52 14.66 3.92
N CYS A 20 -15.14 15.89 4.26
CA CYS A 20 -14.20 16.68 3.50
C CYS A 20 -12.77 16.17 3.75
N ALA A 21 -12.24 15.38 2.85
CA ALA A 21 -10.85 14.94 2.89
C ALA A 21 -10.02 15.79 1.90
N GLN A 22 -9.06 16.53 2.41
CA GLN A 22 -8.05 17.18 1.57
C GLN A 22 -7.22 16.11 0.86
N ARG A 23 -7.04 16.29 -0.45
CA ARG A 23 -6.15 15.43 -1.22
C ARG A 23 -4.72 15.58 -0.72
N LYS A 24 -4.16 14.49 -0.22
CA LYS A 24 -2.77 14.46 0.22
C LYS A 24 -1.86 14.31 -1.00
N THR A 25 -0.83 15.14 -1.09
CA THR A 25 0.19 15.00 -2.15
C THR A 25 0.93 13.67 -1.93
N VAL A 26 0.94 12.83 -2.96
CA VAL A 26 1.65 11.55 -2.94
C VAL A 26 3.01 11.73 -3.61
N ASN A 27 4.08 11.43 -2.88
CA ASN A 27 5.44 11.37 -3.39
C ASN A 27 5.91 9.92 -3.39
N MET A 28 5.94 9.30 -4.55
CA MET A 28 6.45 7.94 -4.68
C MET A 28 7.97 7.92 -4.62
N SER A 29 8.52 6.93 -3.90
CA SER A 29 9.94 6.63 -3.93
C SER A 29 10.40 6.22 -5.34
N ASP A 30 11.69 6.33 -5.61
CA ASP A 30 12.29 5.94 -6.89
C ASP A 30 12.38 4.40 -7.05
N ARG A 31 11.21 3.77 -7.02
CA ARG A 31 11.01 2.32 -7.16
C ARG A 31 9.85 2.06 -8.10
N TYR A 32 9.82 0.87 -8.68
CA TYR A 32 8.66 0.44 -9.44
C TYR A 32 7.44 0.37 -8.50
N GLY A 33 6.39 1.09 -8.86
CA GLY A 33 5.19 1.13 -8.05
C GLY A 33 3.94 1.54 -8.84
N ILE A 34 2.79 1.19 -8.31
CA ILE A 34 1.47 1.50 -8.86
C ILE A 34 0.77 2.43 -7.88
N LEU A 35 0.33 3.58 -8.38
CA LEU A 35 -0.55 4.50 -7.66
C LEU A 35 -1.99 4.24 -8.09
N THR A 36 -2.84 3.87 -7.15
CA THR A 36 -4.28 3.68 -7.35
C THR A 36 -5.03 4.78 -6.63
N VAL A 37 -5.89 5.51 -7.35
CA VAL A 37 -6.77 6.52 -6.77
C VAL A 37 -8.21 6.10 -6.99
N THR A 38 -8.93 5.84 -5.91
CA THR A 38 -10.34 5.44 -5.94
C THR A 38 -11.19 6.63 -5.49
N PRO A 39 -11.94 7.29 -6.39
CA PRO A 39 -12.83 8.38 -6.02
C PRO A 39 -14.00 7.86 -5.19
N LEU A 40 -14.35 8.61 -4.14
CA LEU A 40 -15.52 8.33 -3.30
C LEU A 40 -16.78 9.11 -3.78
N ASP A 41 -16.59 10.06 -4.69
CA ASP A 41 -17.65 10.86 -5.27
C ASP A 41 -17.76 10.61 -6.78
N LYS A 42 -18.90 10.96 -7.41
CA LYS A 42 -19.09 10.81 -8.86
C LYS A 42 -18.10 11.65 -9.66
N TYR A 43 -17.46 11.04 -10.62
CA TYR A 43 -16.48 11.67 -11.52
C TYR A 43 -16.81 11.46 -12.98
N THR A 44 -16.53 12.48 -13.79
CA THR A 44 -16.76 12.44 -15.24
C THR A 44 -15.50 12.12 -16.06
N GLY A 45 -14.33 12.00 -15.43
CA GLY A 45 -13.11 11.64 -16.14
C GLY A 45 -11.87 11.55 -15.23
N ALA A 46 -10.95 10.65 -15.56
CA ALA A 46 -9.74 10.39 -14.79
C ALA A 46 -8.82 11.61 -14.68
N ALA A 47 -8.72 12.45 -15.71
CA ALA A 47 -7.87 13.64 -15.71
C ALA A 47 -8.35 14.71 -14.71
N SER A 48 -9.65 14.82 -14.46
CA SER A 48 -10.19 15.74 -13.48
C SER A 48 -9.91 15.28 -12.05
N LEU A 49 -9.92 13.97 -11.80
CA LEU A 49 -9.59 13.38 -10.51
C LEU A 49 -8.18 13.77 -10.02
N LEU A 50 -7.19 13.78 -10.93
CA LEU A 50 -5.80 14.09 -10.61
C LEU A 50 -5.54 15.59 -10.40
N LYS A 51 -6.39 16.46 -10.90
CA LYS A 51 -6.21 17.92 -10.88
C LYS A 51 -7.09 18.66 -9.88
N THR A 52 -8.19 18.07 -9.42
CA THR A 52 -9.18 18.78 -8.59
C THR A 52 -8.86 18.67 -7.10
N ASN A 53 -8.64 19.80 -6.45
CA ASN A 53 -8.57 19.88 -4.99
C ASN A 53 -9.97 19.71 -4.38
N GLY A 54 -10.04 18.96 -3.26
CA GLY A 54 -11.29 18.80 -2.51
C GLY A 54 -12.10 17.56 -2.83
N VAL A 55 -11.62 16.69 -3.73
CA VAL A 55 -12.26 15.41 -4.00
C VAL A 55 -11.90 14.38 -2.95
N ARG A 56 -12.91 13.74 -2.42
CA ARG A 56 -12.69 12.59 -1.56
C ARG A 56 -12.26 11.39 -2.38
N SER A 57 -11.09 10.87 -2.06
CA SER A 57 -10.57 9.67 -2.71
C SER A 57 -9.76 8.84 -1.72
N LEU A 58 -9.78 7.53 -1.91
CA LEU A 58 -8.79 6.64 -1.33
C LEU A 58 -7.59 6.58 -2.26
N THR A 59 -6.42 6.66 -1.69
CA THR A 59 -5.16 6.63 -2.45
C THR A 59 -4.27 5.54 -1.91
N ASP A 60 -3.93 4.59 -2.77
CA ASP A 60 -3.08 3.44 -2.45
C ASP A 60 -1.82 3.48 -3.31
N VAL A 61 -0.69 3.16 -2.71
CA VAL A 61 0.58 2.95 -3.41
C VAL A 61 1.03 1.52 -3.17
N SER A 62 1.27 0.77 -4.25
CA SER A 62 1.82 -0.58 -4.19
C SER A 62 3.18 -0.61 -4.86
N TYR A 63 4.21 -0.97 -4.10
CA TYR A 63 5.57 -1.14 -4.62
C TYR A 63 5.80 -2.61 -4.99
N GLY A 64 6.41 -2.83 -6.16
CA GLY A 64 6.78 -4.16 -6.64
C GLY A 64 8.12 -4.64 -6.10
N ASP A 65 8.28 -5.96 -6.03
CA ASP A 65 9.54 -6.63 -5.71
C ASP A 65 10.47 -6.80 -6.93
N GLY A 66 9.96 -6.49 -8.13
CA GLY A 66 10.66 -6.70 -9.42
C GLY A 66 10.37 -8.04 -10.08
N PHE A 67 9.73 -8.99 -9.40
CA PHE A 67 9.38 -10.33 -9.91
C PHE A 67 7.88 -10.52 -10.12
N GLY A 68 7.09 -9.46 -9.92
CA GLY A 68 5.64 -9.47 -10.07
C GLY A 68 4.86 -9.52 -8.76
N GLY A 69 5.53 -9.68 -7.62
CA GLY A 69 4.96 -9.57 -6.29
C GLY A 69 4.89 -8.12 -5.79
N VAL A 70 4.03 -7.87 -4.81
CA VAL A 70 3.95 -6.59 -4.10
C VAL A 70 4.86 -6.65 -2.88
N SER A 71 5.91 -5.85 -2.84
CA SER A 71 6.83 -5.77 -1.69
C SER A 71 6.30 -4.90 -0.55
N GLN A 72 5.51 -3.87 -0.88
CA GLN A 72 4.90 -3.00 0.12
C GLN A 72 3.60 -2.39 -0.40
N LYS A 73 2.58 -2.31 0.46
CA LYS A 73 1.33 -1.62 0.19
C LYS A 73 1.14 -0.49 1.20
N ILE A 74 0.77 0.68 0.71
CA ILE A 74 0.60 1.89 1.51
C ILE A 74 -0.77 2.48 1.21
N HIS A 75 -1.62 2.56 2.24
CA HIS A 75 -2.86 3.32 2.20
C HIS A 75 -2.59 4.74 2.67
N VAL A 76 -2.58 5.68 1.75
CA VAL A 76 -2.11 7.04 2.00
C VAL A 76 -3.09 7.82 2.87
N GLY A 77 -2.63 8.23 4.05
CA GLY A 77 -3.38 9.13 4.94
C GLY A 77 -4.71 8.59 5.44
N ILE A 78 -4.91 7.26 5.45
CA ILE A 78 -6.20 6.63 5.80
C ILE A 78 -6.53 6.66 7.30
N THR A 79 -5.52 6.83 8.16
CA THR A 79 -5.76 6.86 9.61
C THR A 79 -6.45 8.17 10.04
N PRO A 80 -7.18 8.20 11.19
CA PRO A 80 -7.80 9.41 11.71
C PRO A 80 -6.82 10.58 11.91
N GLN A 81 -5.54 10.27 12.17
CA GLN A 81 -4.46 11.25 12.32
C GLN A 81 -3.82 11.63 10.96
N GLY A 82 -4.36 11.15 9.84
CA GLY A 82 -3.85 11.39 8.52
C GLY A 82 -2.50 10.72 8.22
N LYS A 83 -2.16 9.65 8.95
CA LYS A 83 -0.96 8.83 8.71
C LYS A 83 -1.21 7.78 7.64
N ASP A 84 -0.14 7.36 6.97
CA ASP A 84 -0.17 6.23 6.07
C ASP A 84 -0.28 4.93 6.87
N LEU A 85 -1.12 4.01 6.42
CA LEU A 85 -1.16 2.64 6.91
C LEU A 85 -0.37 1.76 5.95
N THR A 86 0.65 1.06 6.45
CA THR A 86 1.63 0.37 5.61
C THR A 86 1.76 -1.09 5.99
N GLU A 87 1.83 -1.95 4.99
CA GLU A 87 2.11 -3.39 5.09
C GLU A 87 3.30 -3.73 4.20
N SER A 88 4.18 -4.64 4.63
CA SER A 88 5.26 -5.18 3.81
C SER A 88 5.10 -6.69 3.61
N TYR A 89 5.55 -7.17 2.47
CA TYR A 89 5.42 -8.54 2.03
C TYR A 89 6.80 -9.07 1.64
N GLU A 90 7.10 -10.29 2.05
CA GLU A 90 8.31 -11.02 1.70
C GLU A 90 7.95 -12.34 1.03
N TYR A 91 8.68 -12.69 -0.01
CA TYR A 91 8.46 -13.90 -0.80
C TYR A 91 9.67 -14.82 -0.69
N ASN A 92 9.41 -16.12 -0.78
CA ASN A 92 10.48 -17.10 -0.88
C ASN A 92 11.03 -17.18 -2.31
N SER A 93 12.07 -18.00 -2.51
CA SER A 93 12.71 -18.20 -3.83
C SER A 93 11.79 -18.78 -4.91
N LEU A 94 10.65 -19.33 -4.53
CA LEU A 94 9.62 -19.86 -5.44
C LEU A 94 8.53 -18.82 -5.77
N GLY A 95 8.62 -17.59 -5.23
CA GLY A 95 7.62 -16.55 -5.40
C GLY A 95 6.38 -16.69 -4.52
N ASN A 96 6.38 -17.61 -3.53
CA ASN A 96 5.28 -17.73 -2.59
C ASN A 96 5.45 -16.71 -1.43
N LEU A 97 4.34 -16.14 -0.96
CA LEU A 97 4.34 -15.21 0.17
C LEU A 97 4.87 -15.92 1.43
N GLN A 98 6.02 -15.48 1.93
CA GLN A 98 6.66 -16.06 3.11
C GLN A 98 6.25 -15.35 4.40
N SER A 99 6.20 -14.01 4.36
CA SER A 99 5.75 -13.21 5.50
C SER A 99 5.01 -11.96 5.06
N ARG A 100 4.11 -11.49 5.93
CA ARG A 100 3.42 -10.21 5.81
C ARG A 100 3.43 -9.52 7.15
N THR A 101 3.90 -8.27 7.21
CA THR A 101 3.79 -7.46 8.45
C THR A 101 2.35 -7.10 8.74
N LEU A 102 2.00 -6.98 10.01
CA LEU A 102 0.74 -6.37 10.41
C LEU A 102 0.68 -4.92 9.92
N PRO A 103 -0.52 -4.42 9.55
CA PRO A 103 -0.69 -3.04 9.12
C PRO A 103 -0.25 -2.07 10.23
N VAL A 104 0.65 -1.15 9.93
CA VAL A 104 1.14 -0.18 10.91
C VAL A 104 0.97 1.25 10.42
N PRO A 105 0.45 2.16 11.28
CA PRO A 105 0.40 3.57 10.95
C PRO A 105 1.80 4.17 11.07
N VAL A 106 2.37 4.58 9.94
CA VAL A 106 3.72 5.15 9.88
C VAL A 106 3.62 6.66 9.74
N LEU A 107 4.26 7.38 10.66
CA LEU A 107 4.50 8.81 10.49
C LEU A 107 5.44 8.99 9.29
N SER A 108 4.92 9.55 8.20
CA SER A 108 5.79 10.03 7.15
C SER A 108 6.32 11.39 7.55
N GLU A 109 7.56 11.46 7.97
CA GLU A 109 8.30 12.71 7.92
C GLU A 109 8.46 13.06 6.44
N GLY A 110 7.64 14.01 5.95
CA GLY A 110 7.66 14.44 4.56
C GLY A 110 6.50 13.90 3.72
N ALA A 111 6.78 13.25 2.63
CA ALA A 111 5.79 12.85 1.64
C ALA A 111 5.10 11.52 1.98
N SER A 112 3.77 11.53 1.98
CA SER A 112 2.95 10.33 2.08
C SER A 112 3.13 9.44 0.86
N GLY A 113 3.10 8.12 1.07
CA GLY A 113 3.20 7.14 0.00
C GLY A 113 4.62 6.70 -0.37
N ASN A 114 5.67 7.20 0.31
CA ASN A 114 7.05 6.72 0.13
C ASN A 114 7.25 5.31 0.67
N TYR A 115 8.09 4.53 -0.02
CA TYR A 115 8.56 3.24 0.48
C TYR A 115 9.32 3.40 1.79
N LYS A 116 9.04 2.55 2.79
CA LYS A 116 9.59 2.65 4.15
C LYS A 116 9.98 1.29 4.69
N GLN A 117 10.99 1.28 5.58
CA GLN A 117 11.29 0.11 6.40
C GLN A 117 10.39 0.12 7.64
N ILE A 118 9.38 -0.75 7.68
CA ILE A 118 8.31 -0.67 8.70
C ILE A 118 8.44 -1.68 9.84
N LEU A 119 9.32 -2.67 9.76
CA LEU A 119 9.40 -3.74 10.77
C LEU A 119 9.62 -3.18 12.19
N LYS A 120 10.58 -2.27 12.34
CA LYS A 120 10.86 -1.62 13.62
C LYS A 120 9.68 -0.78 14.11
N SER A 121 9.07 0.00 13.23
CA SER A 121 7.88 0.80 13.54
C SER A 121 6.68 -0.06 13.94
N ALA A 122 6.54 -1.24 13.34
CA ALA A 122 5.51 -2.20 13.71
C ALA A 122 5.75 -2.78 15.12
N GLN A 123 6.99 -3.19 15.42
CA GLN A 123 7.35 -3.67 16.75
C GLN A 123 7.11 -2.62 17.85
N GLU A 124 7.48 -1.37 17.58
CA GLU A 124 7.23 -0.25 18.50
C GLU A 124 5.73 0.02 18.68
N TYR A 125 4.96 -0.01 17.59
CA TYR A 125 3.52 0.26 17.63
C TYR A 125 2.72 -0.82 18.37
N TYR A 126 3.03 -2.10 18.13
CA TYR A 126 2.33 -3.23 18.75
C TYR A 126 2.93 -3.64 20.10
N GLY A 127 4.10 -3.16 20.45
CA GLY A 127 4.77 -3.44 21.73
C GLY A 127 5.32 -4.86 21.85
N HIS A 128 5.46 -5.61 20.74
CA HIS A 128 6.02 -6.96 20.73
C HIS A 128 6.77 -7.26 19.42
N SER A 129 7.61 -8.30 19.44
CA SER A 129 8.45 -8.69 18.30
C SER A 129 7.71 -9.47 17.21
N ASN A 130 6.62 -10.14 17.56
CA ASN A 130 5.85 -10.95 16.60
C ASN A 130 4.79 -10.12 15.89
N VAL A 131 5.22 -9.34 14.90
CA VAL A 131 4.39 -8.40 14.13
C VAL A 131 4.20 -8.83 12.68
N CYS A 132 4.47 -10.12 12.37
CA CYS A 132 4.34 -10.67 11.03
C CYS A 132 3.52 -11.95 11.05
N SER A 133 2.55 -12.05 10.15
CA SER A 133 2.01 -13.35 9.77
C SER A 133 3.03 -14.08 8.89
N ARG A 134 3.25 -15.35 9.14
CA ARG A 134 4.15 -16.23 8.38
C ARG A 134 3.37 -17.34 7.72
N PHE A 135 3.80 -17.74 6.53
CA PHE A 135 3.12 -18.72 5.71
C PHE A 135 4.05 -19.89 5.41
N ALA A 136 3.59 -21.10 5.67
CA ALA A 136 4.29 -22.34 5.34
C ALA A 136 3.59 -23.05 4.18
N TYR A 137 4.38 -23.50 3.21
CA TYR A 137 3.90 -24.19 2.01
C TYR A 137 4.47 -25.60 1.96
N GLU A 138 3.75 -26.50 1.26
CA GLU A 138 4.27 -27.83 0.98
C GLU A 138 5.53 -27.76 0.10
N ALA A 139 6.41 -28.73 0.22
CA ALA A 139 7.65 -28.81 -0.56
C ALA A 139 7.46 -29.26 -2.01
N SER A 140 6.23 -29.37 -2.48
CA SER A 140 5.92 -29.78 -3.86
C SER A 140 5.83 -28.58 -4.80
N HIS A 141 5.90 -28.85 -6.11
CA HIS A 141 5.73 -27.83 -7.14
C HIS A 141 4.35 -27.15 -7.14
N ARG A 142 3.36 -27.71 -6.43
CA ARG A 142 2.02 -27.13 -6.32
C ARG A 142 1.96 -25.97 -5.34
N SER A 143 2.94 -25.86 -4.42
CA SER A 143 3.06 -24.78 -3.43
C SER A 143 1.75 -24.51 -2.65
N LEU A 144 1.07 -25.57 -2.22
CA LEU A 144 -0.15 -25.42 -1.43
C LEU A 144 0.17 -24.86 -0.06
N LEU A 145 -0.59 -23.84 0.38
CA LEU A 145 -0.46 -23.26 1.71
C LEU A 145 -0.87 -24.32 2.76
N LEU A 146 0.05 -24.66 3.64
CA LEU A 146 -0.17 -25.62 4.73
C LEU A 146 -0.64 -24.94 6.00
N LYS A 147 -0.06 -23.78 6.32
CA LYS A 147 -0.33 -23.10 7.59
C LYS A 147 0.02 -21.61 7.52
N GLU A 148 -0.80 -20.81 8.19
CA GLU A 148 -0.52 -19.43 8.54
C GLU A 148 -0.23 -19.35 10.06
N PHE A 149 0.79 -18.59 10.44
CA PHE A 149 1.18 -18.31 11.83
C PHE A 149 1.10 -16.80 12.03
N GLY A 150 0.41 -16.35 13.07
CA GLY A 150 0.31 -14.96 13.49
C GLY A 150 1.09 -14.70 14.77
#